data_09c27852e4cd56da9bbf885c54f8768a
#
_entry.id   09c27852e4cd56da9bbf885c54f8768a
#
_cell.length_a   1.000
_cell.length_b   1.000
_cell.length_c   1.000
_cell.angle_alpha   90.00
_cell.angle_beta   90.00
_cell.angle_gamma   90.00
#
_symmetry.space_group_name_H-M   'P 1'
#
loop_
_entity.id
_entity.type
_entity.pdbx_description
1 polymer ?
#
loop_
_entity_poly.entity_id
_entity_poly.type
_entity_poly.pdbx_seq_one_letter_code
_entity_poly.pdbx_strand_id
1 'polypeptide(L)'
;MAGIGGATVKYIERMRTRDIANIQDSYFVDSGLTLDSPVTITGFTNANPVVVTATSHGFTNGDVVDVTGIKVVDSDATRGWSYDTELEGTGYTVAGATTHTFQLENNGVAVNSTAFKVYSSGGEVREAVTTVGGLWHLEGQGVVALANGYVIRDLTVASGSVTLPSAASRVHVGLPYTSEAQSLRIDNGNIGDTIQGRDKKISRLSMRFETTLGGWYGPDADHMREIKYGLSSQYGQPPEWVTGDKGVTMSPSWNKDGYVIVQQRDPLPMNLLALIPDVLVGGN
;
A
#
# COMPACT_ATOMS: atom_id res chain seq x y z
N MET A 1 -16.14 -10.00 18.68
CA MET A 1 -14.71 -10.19 18.99
C MET A 1 -14.58 -10.64 20.44
N ALA A 2 -13.79 -11.65 20.73
CA ALA A 2 -13.50 -12.05 22.11
C ALA A 2 -12.46 -11.07 22.67
N GLY A 3 -12.80 -10.38 23.75
CA GLY A 3 -11.86 -9.53 24.48
C GLY A 3 -10.88 -10.35 25.31
N ILE A 4 -9.84 -9.71 25.84
CA ILE A 4 -8.91 -10.31 26.79
C ILE A 4 -9.72 -10.83 27.98
N GLY A 5 -9.62 -12.13 28.27
CA GLY A 5 -10.38 -12.80 29.35
C GLY A 5 -11.78 -13.28 28.97
N GLY A 6 -12.13 -13.40 27.67
CA GLY A 6 -13.39 -13.97 27.19
C GLY A 6 -14.62 -13.06 27.32
N ALA A 7 -14.45 -11.80 27.74
CA ALA A 7 -15.52 -10.82 27.75
C ALA A 7 -15.76 -10.24 26.34
N THR A 8 -17.04 -10.05 25.97
CA THR A 8 -17.38 -9.31 24.75
C THR A 8 -17.09 -7.83 24.95
N VAL A 9 -16.14 -7.30 24.19
CA VAL A 9 -15.78 -5.88 24.21
C VAL A 9 -16.33 -5.20 22.97
N LYS A 10 -16.85 -3.98 23.13
CA LYS A 10 -17.32 -3.13 22.03
C LYS A 10 -16.34 -2.00 21.83
N TYR A 11 -15.98 -1.76 20.57
CA TYR A 11 -15.11 -0.66 20.17
C TYR A 11 -15.90 0.34 19.34
N ILE A 12 -15.56 1.61 19.47
CA ILE A 12 -16.05 2.67 18.58
C ILE A 12 -14.95 2.88 17.54
N GLU A 13 -15.27 2.65 16.27
CA GLU A 13 -14.35 2.78 15.18
C GLU A 13 -14.67 4.01 14.33
N ARG A 14 -13.64 4.69 13.86
CA ARG A 14 -13.77 5.82 12.95
C ARG A 14 -13.44 5.37 11.54
N MET A 15 -14.39 5.59 10.62
CA MET A 15 -14.11 5.40 9.20
C MET A 15 -13.06 6.42 8.72
N ARG A 16 -12.01 5.96 8.06
CA ARG A 16 -11.00 6.80 7.41
C ARG A 16 -11.51 7.34 6.09
N THR A 17 -10.96 8.47 5.65
CA THR A 17 -11.18 8.98 4.29
C THR A 17 -10.69 7.96 3.26
N ARG A 18 -11.36 7.93 2.11
CA ARG A 18 -10.94 7.15 0.94
C ARG A 18 -10.33 8.04 -0.14
N ASP A 19 -10.13 9.32 0.15
CA ASP A 19 -9.33 10.23 -0.68
C ASP A 19 -7.85 9.98 -0.34
N ILE A 20 -7.17 9.26 -1.22
CA ILE A 20 -5.84 8.70 -1.01
C ILE A 20 -4.92 9.27 -2.07
N ALA A 21 -3.94 10.07 -1.66
CA ALA A 21 -2.94 10.64 -2.56
C ALA A 21 -1.83 9.63 -2.91
N ASN A 22 -1.41 8.82 -1.94
CA ASN A 22 -0.32 7.85 -2.10
C ASN A 22 -0.77 6.46 -1.64
N ILE A 23 -0.20 5.42 -2.23
CA ILE A 23 -0.50 4.04 -1.85
C ILE A 23 -0.24 3.77 -0.37
N GLN A 24 0.77 4.39 0.21
CA GLN A 24 1.12 4.26 1.63
C GLN A 24 0.03 4.77 2.57
N ASP A 25 -0.90 5.60 2.08
CA ASP A 25 -2.02 6.16 2.84
C ASP A 25 -3.29 5.28 2.75
N SER A 26 -3.24 4.20 1.97
CA SER A 26 -4.36 3.29 1.79
C SER A 26 -4.73 2.60 3.10
N TYR A 27 -6.00 2.72 3.52
CA TYR A 27 -6.50 2.15 4.75
C TYR A 27 -7.76 1.32 4.48
N PHE A 28 -7.55 0.07 4.07
CA PHE A 28 -8.61 -0.88 3.75
C PHE A 28 -8.53 -2.11 4.64
N VAL A 29 -8.57 -1.87 5.95
CA VAL A 29 -8.63 -2.89 7.00
C VAL A 29 -9.72 -2.53 8.01
N ASP A 30 -10.29 -3.52 8.69
CA ASP A 30 -11.22 -3.31 9.78
C ASP A 30 -10.51 -3.34 11.12
N SER A 31 -11.05 -2.62 12.11
CA SER A 31 -10.50 -2.53 13.48
C SER A 31 -9.00 -2.21 13.53
N GLY A 32 -8.54 -1.46 12.55
CA GLY A 32 -7.11 -1.30 12.30
C GLY A 32 -6.46 -0.19 13.11
N LEU A 33 -5.14 -0.25 13.14
CA LEU A 33 -4.25 0.74 13.74
C LEU A 33 -3.28 1.26 12.67
N THR A 34 -2.92 2.54 12.80
CA THR A 34 -1.89 3.18 11.98
C THR A 34 -0.69 3.53 12.83
N LEU A 35 0.48 3.08 12.41
CA LEU A 35 1.76 3.64 12.80
C LEU A 35 2.17 4.66 11.75
N ASP A 36 2.22 5.93 12.11
CA ASP A 36 2.71 7.04 11.26
C ASP A 36 3.05 8.21 12.19
N SER A 37 4.32 8.37 12.50
CA SER A 37 4.81 9.38 13.46
C SER A 37 5.89 10.23 12.79
N PRO A 38 5.51 11.14 11.87
CA PRO A 38 6.47 12.00 11.21
C PRO A 38 7.03 13.06 12.17
N VAL A 39 8.33 13.28 12.08
CA VAL A 39 9.01 14.44 12.69
C VAL A 39 9.46 15.36 11.57
N THR A 40 9.13 16.64 11.68
CA THR A 40 9.46 17.62 10.65
C THR A 40 10.96 17.91 10.64
N ILE A 41 11.55 17.83 9.47
CA ILE A 41 12.93 18.30 9.20
C ILE A 41 12.90 19.80 8.95
N THR A 42 13.79 20.52 9.60
CA THR A 42 13.93 21.97 9.44
C THR A 42 15.23 22.38 8.76
N GLY A 43 16.11 21.43 8.47
CA GLY A 43 17.35 21.67 7.75
C GLY A 43 18.25 20.45 7.71
N PHE A 44 19.24 20.50 6.82
CA PHE A 44 20.40 19.62 6.86
C PHE A 44 21.64 20.37 6.39
N THR A 45 22.82 19.87 6.79
CA THR A 45 24.12 20.46 6.40
C THR A 45 24.63 19.82 5.12
N ASN A 46 25.32 20.62 4.28
CA ASN A 46 26.13 20.10 3.18
C ASN A 46 27.52 19.72 3.70
N ALA A 47 27.61 18.59 4.40
CA ALA A 47 28.81 18.15 5.12
C ALA A 47 28.99 16.63 5.05
N ASN A 48 30.12 16.17 5.52
CA ASN A 48 30.41 14.74 5.75
C ASN A 48 30.87 14.53 7.20
N PRO A 49 30.05 13.91 8.06
CA PRO A 49 28.69 13.41 7.85
C PRO A 49 27.66 14.53 7.68
N VAL A 50 26.55 14.20 7.01
CA VAL A 50 25.36 15.05 7.01
C VAL A 50 24.79 15.19 8.42
N VAL A 51 24.40 16.39 8.83
CA VAL A 51 23.64 16.62 10.07
C VAL A 51 22.26 17.11 9.73
N VAL A 52 21.25 16.36 10.12
CA VAL A 52 19.83 16.69 9.94
C VAL A 52 19.32 17.39 11.19
N THR A 53 18.57 18.47 11.01
CA THR A 53 17.93 19.21 12.10
C THR A 53 16.44 18.89 12.13
N ALA A 54 15.97 18.34 13.26
CA ALA A 54 14.58 18.03 13.53
C ALA A 54 14.32 18.22 15.04
N THR A 55 13.49 19.19 15.39
CA THR A 55 13.30 19.60 16.79
C THR A 55 12.64 18.50 17.62
N SER A 56 13.29 18.12 18.73
CA SER A 56 12.76 17.13 19.70
C SER A 56 12.35 15.82 19.05
N HIS A 57 13.18 15.30 18.14
CA HIS A 57 12.88 14.15 17.31
C HIS A 57 12.74 12.81 18.09
N GLY A 58 13.38 12.69 19.25
CA GLY A 58 13.27 11.51 20.11
C GLY A 58 14.07 10.30 19.67
N PHE A 59 14.76 10.33 18.52
CA PHE A 59 15.56 9.22 18.03
C PHE A 59 16.85 9.03 18.85
N THR A 60 17.31 7.79 18.88
CA THR A 60 18.56 7.37 19.51
C THR A 60 19.52 6.78 18.47
N ASN A 61 20.81 6.69 18.82
CA ASN A 61 21.79 6.05 17.94
C ASN A 61 21.42 4.59 17.70
N GLY A 62 21.39 4.19 16.43
CA GLY A 62 21.03 2.86 15.98
C GLY A 62 19.57 2.73 15.50
N ASP A 63 18.70 3.69 15.76
CA ASP A 63 17.36 3.69 15.22
C ASP A 63 17.41 3.73 13.68
N VAL A 64 16.48 3.04 13.05
CA VAL A 64 16.35 3.06 11.59
C VAL A 64 15.27 4.08 11.23
N VAL A 65 15.55 4.93 10.24
CA VAL A 65 14.63 6.00 9.85
C VAL A 65 14.49 6.08 8.32
N ASP A 66 13.31 6.54 7.90
CA ASP A 66 13.00 6.89 6.52
C ASP A 66 12.85 8.41 6.41
N VAL A 67 13.41 8.98 5.35
CA VAL A 67 13.42 10.43 5.07
C VAL A 67 12.67 10.70 3.78
N THR A 68 11.71 11.63 3.82
CA THR A 68 10.84 11.96 2.66
C THR A 68 10.50 13.44 2.60
N GLY A 69 10.17 13.94 1.39
CA GLY A 69 9.56 15.25 1.20
C GLY A 69 10.49 16.47 1.39
N ILE A 70 11.81 16.30 1.38
CA ILE A 70 12.77 17.38 1.46
C ILE A 70 12.86 18.10 0.11
N LYS A 71 12.72 19.42 0.13
CA LYS A 71 12.94 20.27 -1.04
C LYS A 71 14.26 21.02 -0.94
N VAL A 72 15.01 21.01 -2.04
CA VAL A 72 16.30 21.68 -2.18
C VAL A 72 16.27 22.67 -3.31
N VAL A 73 17.14 23.67 -3.27
CA VAL A 73 17.35 24.64 -4.34
C VAL A 73 18.78 24.56 -4.83
N ASP A 74 18.97 24.88 -6.11
CA ASP A 74 20.32 25.04 -6.65
C ASP A 74 21.01 26.21 -5.97
N SER A 75 22.31 26.13 -5.75
CA SER A 75 23.14 27.22 -5.20
C SER A 75 23.07 28.50 -6.04
N ASP A 76 22.69 28.38 -7.33
CA ASP A 76 22.35 29.51 -8.18
C ASP A 76 20.87 29.89 -8.01
N ALA A 77 20.60 30.72 -6.99
CA ALA A 77 19.27 31.19 -6.59
C ALA A 77 18.48 31.92 -7.70
N THR A 78 19.06 32.15 -8.88
CA THR A 78 18.41 32.89 -9.95
C THR A 78 17.31 32.12 -10.67
N ARG A 79 17.23 30.79 -10.52
CA ARG A 79 16.27 29.94 -11.23
C ARG A 79 15.04 29.54 -10.41
N GLY A 80 15.03 29.68 -9.09
CA GLY A 80 13.85 29.44 -8.23
C GLY A 80 13.23 28.02 -8.29
N TRP A 81 13.94 27.04 -8.79
CA TRP A 81 13.43 25.68 -8.93
C TRP A 81 13.70 24.89 -7.65
N SER A 82 12.67 24.24 -7.11
CA SER A 82 12.78 23.32 -5.99
C SER A 82 12.79 21.88 -6.53
N TYR A 83 13.72 21.07 -6.06
CA TYR A 83 13.91 19.68 -6.46
C TYR A 83 13.83 18.77 -5.25
N ASP A 84 13.54 17.49 -5.47
CA ASP A 84 13.73 16.46 -4.46
C ASP A 84 15.24 16.23 -4.26
N THR A 85 15.64 15.92 -3.03
CA THR A 85 17.07 15.75 -2.71
C THR A 85 17.48 14.27 -2.78
N GLU A 86 18.77 14.03 -3.04
CA GLU A 86 19.37 12.71 -2.90
C GLU A 86 19.40 12.20 -1.44
N LEU A 87 19.03 13.03 -0.46
CA LEU A 87 18.87 12.62 0.94
C LEU A 87 17.57 11.85 1.18
N GLU A 88 16.60 11.89 0.28
CA GLU A 88 15.39 11.07 0.40
C GLU A 88 15.73 9.59 0.25
N GLY A 89 15.21 8.79 1.17
CA GLY A 89 15.47 7.36 1.17
C GLY A 89 14.92 6.65 2.41
N THR A 90 15.07 5.35 2.41
CA THR A 90 14.60 4.46 3.47
C THR A 90 15.76 3.69 4.08
N GLY A 91 15.61 3.34 5.36
CA GLY A 91 16.55 2.46 6.04
C GLY A 91 17.87 3.12 6.45
N TYR A 92 17.91 4.43 6.63
CA TYR A 92 19.06 5.09 7.24
C TYR A 92 19.18 4.73 8.72
N THR A 93 20.40 4.58 9.21
CA THR A 93 20.68 4.42 10.65
C THR A 93 21.04 5.79 11.25
N VAL A 94 20.45 6.09 12.39
CA VAL A 94 20.72 7.32 13.16
C VAL A 94 22.07 7.19 13.88
N ALA A 95 22.90 8.21 13.75
CA ALA A 95 24.15 8.35 14.51
C ALA A 95 24.28 9.77 15.07
N GLY A 96 25.10 9.96 16.08
CA GLY A 96 25.37 11.27 16.67
C GLY A 96 24.12 12.01 17.13
N ALA A 97 23.10 11.29 17.60
CA ALA A 97 21.82 11.84 18.02
C ALA A 97 21.97 12.79 19.22
N THR A 98 21.35 13.97 19.09
CA THR A 98 21.17 14.95 20.18
C THR A 98 19.66 15.19 20.36
N THR A 99 19.25 16.19 21.13
CA THR A 99 17.82 16.52 21.27
C THR A 99 17.19 17.04 19.96
N HIS A 100 17.96 17.69 19.10
CA HIS A 100 17.43 18.41 17.93
C HIS A 100 18.14 18.09 16.63
N THR A 101 19.22 17.32 16.66
CA THR A 101 20.00 16.97 15.48
C THR A 101 20.46 15.53 15.53
N PHE A 102 20.66 14.95 14.36
CA PHE A 102 21.24 13.61 14.19
C PHE A 102 21.99 13.52 12.86
N GLN A 103 22.84 12.51 12.76
CA GLN A 103 23.52 12.15 11.53
C GLN A 103 22.87 10.91 10.92
N LEU A 104 23.06 10.72 9.61
CA LEU A 104 22.56 9.56 8.89
C LEU A 104 23.72 8.69 8.40
N GLU A 105 23.54 7.39 8.55
CA GLU A 105 24.41 6.37 7.97
C GLU A 105 23.60 5.48 7.02
N ASN A 106 24.21 5.10 5.91
CA ASN A 106 23.67 4.11 4.99
C ASN A 106 24.58 2.88 5.03
N ASN A 107 24.06 1.73 5.50
CA ASN A 107 24.83 0.50 5.69
C ASN A 107 26.13 0.71 6.51
N GLY A 108 26.08 1.50 7.58
CA GLY A 108 27.21 1.78 8.44
C GLY A 108 28.23 2.79 7.87
N VAL A 109 27.90 3.44 6.77
CA VAL A 109 28.74 4.49 6.17
C VAL A 109 28.02 5.83 6.32
N ALA A 110 28.70 6.82 6.88
CA ALA A 110 28.17 8.16 7.04
C ALA A 110 27.76 8.76 5.68
N VAL A 111 26.54 9.34 5.62
CA VAL A 111 26.05 9.99 4.41
C VAL A 111 26.84 11.28 4.17
N ASN A 112 27.44 11.38 3.00
CA ASN A 112 28.19 12.55 2.57
C ASN A 112 27.28 13.43 1.69
N SER A 113 26.89 14.58 2.21
CA SER A 113 26.02 15.56 1.54
C SER A 113 26.77 16.80 1.01
N THR A 114 28.09 16.77 0.94
CA THR A 114 28.90 17.92 0.49
C THR A 114 28.57 18.39 -0.94
N ALA A 115 28.12 17.47 -1.79
CA ALA A 115 27.73 17.74 -3.18
C ALA A 115 26.23 17.96 -3.35
N PHE A 116 25.42 17.80 -2.29
CA PHE A 116 23.97 17.97 -2.38
C PHE A 116 23.60 19.44 -2.56
N LYS A 117 22.41 19.66 -3.10
CA LYS A 117 21.84 21.01 -3.17
C LYS A 117 21.48 21.53 -1.78
N VAL A 118 21.28 22.82 -1.68
CA VAL A 118 20.99 23.48 -0.39
C VAL A 118 19.56 23.22 0.03
N TYR A 119 19.33 22.91 1.30
CA TYR A 119 17.99 22.79 1.87
C TYR A 119 17.17 24.04 1.63
N SER A 120 15.93 23.85 1.18
CA SER A 120 14.97 24.91 0.97
C SER A 120 13.81 24.85 1.95
N SER A 121 13.13 23.71 2.00
CA SER A 121 11.93 23.53 2.83
C SER A 121 11.48 22.10 2.91
N GLY A 122 10.51 21.83 3.78
CA GLY A 122 9.85 20.54 3.89
C GLY A 122 10.75 19.45 4.48
N GLY A 123 10.29 18.25 4.37
CA GLY A 123 10.96 17.06 4.87
C GLY A 123 10.37 16.54 6.16
N GLU A 124 10.25 15.23 6.18
CA GLU A 124 9.81 14.45 7.33
C GLU A 124 10.73 13.26 7.50
N VAL A 125 11.00 12.93 8.73
CA VAL A 125 11.70 11.71 9.12
C VAL A 125 10.79 10.88 10.01
N ARG A 126 10.78 9.57 9.77
CA ARG A 126 9.99 8.60 10.52
C ARG A 126 10.86 7.46 10.98
N GLU A 127 10.66 7.02 12.20
CA GLU A 127 11.28 5.79 12.68
C GLU A 127 10.67 4.58 11.94
N ALA A 128 11.52 3.70 11.43
CA ALA A 128 11.13 2.45 10.81
C ALA A 128 11.33 1.30 11.80
N VAL A 129 10.24 0.59 12.09
CA VAL A 129 10.25 -0.50 13.08
C VAL A 129 9.84 -1.83 12.45
N THR A 130 10.31 -2.92 13.03
CA THR A 130 9.86 -4.28 12.67
C THR A 130 8.71 -4.77 13.55
N THR A 131 8.42 -4.11 14.66
CA THR A 131 7.36 -4.51 15.58
C THR A 131 6.34 -3.39 15.73
N VAL A 132 5.09 -3.67 15.41
CA VAL A 132 3.97 -2.73 15.56
C VAL A 132 3.11 -3.16 16.74
N GLY A 133 3.08 -2.34 17.78
CA GLY A 133 2.32 -2.59 19.02
C GLY A 133 0.97 -1.88 19.04
N GLY A 134 0.26 -2.02 20.20
CA GLY A 134 -1.04 -1.37 20.44
C GLY A 134 -2.24 -2.17 19.93
N LEU A 135 -2.04 -3.42 19.50
CA LEU A 135 -3.06 -4.28 18.89
C LEU A 135 -3.77 -5.21 19.89
N TRP A 136 -3.84 -4.84 21.17
CA TRP A 136 -4.45 -5.66 22.22
C TRP A 136 -5.90 -6.08 21.92
N HIS A 137 -6.63 -5.26 21.18
CA HIS A 137 -8.01 -5.54 20.78
C HIS A 137 -8.11 -6.64 19.70
N LEU A 138 -7.00 -6.97 19.03
CA LEU A 138 -6.89 -8.00 17.99
C LEU A 138 -6.06 -9.20 18.45
N GLU A 139 -5.81 -9.37 19.74
CA GLU A 139 -4.99 -10.47 20.27
C GLU A 139 -5.45 -11.82 19.75
N GLY A 140 -4.51 -12.61 19.20
CA GLY A 140 -4.74 -13.93 18.62
C GLY A 140 -5.44 -13.92 17.27
N GLN A 141 -5.76 -12.76 16.68
CA GLN A 141 -6.40 -12.66 15.37
C GLN A 141 -5.36 -12.67 14.24
N GLY A 142 -5.76 -13.26 13.11
CA GLY A 142 -5.06 -13.10 11.84
C GLY A 142 -5.32 -11.69 11.28
N VAL A 143 -4.25 -10.98 10.93
CA VAL A 143 -4.33 -9.61 10.43
C VAL A 143 -3.52 -9.44 9.15
N VAL A 144 -3.80 -8.38 8.42
CA VAL A 144 -3.06 -7.95 7.23
C VAL A 144 -2.48 -6.56 7.50
N ALA A 145 -1.31 -6.29 6.93
CA ALA A 145 -0.70 -4.98 7.02
C ALA A 145 -0.37 -4.40 5.63
N LEU A 146 -0.45 -3.08 5.53
CA LEU A 146 0.15 -2.30 4.47
C LEU A 146 1.33 -1.53 5.09
N ALA A 147 2.56 -1.95 4.77
CA ALA A 147 3.79 -1.41 5.34
C ALA A 147 4.59 -0.69 4.24
N ASN A 148 4.78 0.63 4.34
CA ASN A 148 5.40 1.47 3.30
C ASN A 148 4.81 1.24 1.89
N GLY A 149 3.50 0.91 1.78
CA GLY A 149 2.83 0.63 0.53
C GLY A 149 2.91 -0.82 0.04
N TYR A 150 3.56 -1.72 0.80
CA TYR A 150 3.61 -3.15 0.52
C TYR A 150 2.63 -3.94 1.38
N VAL A 151 1.93 -4.87 0.76
CA VAL A 151 0.99 -5.77 1.46
C VAL A 151 1.75 -6.91 2.13
N ILE A 152 1.51 -7.08 3.43
CA ILE A 152 2.01 -8.19 4.23
C ILE A 152 0.80 -8.97 4.74
N ARG A 153 0.68 -10.22 4.30
CA ARG A 153 -0.42 -11.13 4.65
C ARG A 153 0.00 -12.07 5.77
N ASP A 154 -0.98 -12.79 6.31
CA ASP A 154 -0.77 -13.91 7.23
C ASP A 154 -0.01 -13.54 8.52
N LEU A 155 -0.21 -12.33 9.01
CA LEU A 155 0.28 -11.90 10.31
C LEU A 155 -0.67 -12.35 11.41
N THR A 156 -0.14 -12.65 12.60
CA THR A 156 -0.93 -12.96 13.79
C THR A 156 -0.52 -12.04 14.92
N VAL A 157 -1.50 -11.44 15.59
CA VAL A 157 -1.24 -10.59 16.76
C VAL A 157 -0.87 -11.47 17.97
N ALA A 158 0.26 -11.18 18.58
CA ALA A 158 0.74 -11.83 19.80
C ALA A 158 1.27 -10.78 20.79
N SER A 159 0.83 -10.86 22.03
CA SER A 159 1.18 -9.89 23.08
C SER A 159 0.89 -8.44 22.65
N GLY A 160 -0.25 -8.23 21.99
CA GLY A 160 -0.70 -6.92 21.49
C GLY A 160 0.15 -6.33 20.38
N SER A 161 0.94 -7.14 19.68
CA SER A 161 1.84 -6.67 18.60
C SER A 161 1.92 -7.64 17.43
N VAL A 162 2.41 -7.16 16.29
CA VAL A 162 2.80 -7.97 15.13
C VAL A 162 4.25 -7.69 14.77
N THR A 163 4.93 -8.70 14.21
CA THR A 163 6.28 -8.56 13.69
C THR A 163 6.26 -8.56 12.17
N LEU A 164 6.81 -7.52 11.57
CA LEU A 164 6.96 -7.37 10.14
C LEU A 164 8.24 -8.05 9.65
N PRO A 165 8.29 -8.55 8.42
CA PRO A 165 9.48 -9.18 7.84
C PRO A 165 10.61 -8.17 7.56
N SER A 166 10.29 -6.89 7.43
CA SER A 166 11.23 -5.78 7.27
C SER A 166 10.73 -4.55 8.01
N ALA A 167 11.66 -3.67 8.41
CA ALA A 167 11.31 -2.41 9.05
C ALA A 167 10.47 -1.53 8.11
N ALA A 168 9.48 -0.87 8.68
CA ALA A 168 8.63 0.08 7.97
C ALA A 168 8.27 1.26 8.86
N SER A 169 8.18 2.43 8.28
CA SER A 169 7.96 3.69 8.97
C SER A 169 6.51 4.17 8.93
N ARG A 170 5.72 3.63 7.96
CA ARG A 170 4.28 3.83 7.89
C ARG A 170 3.59 2.50 7.71
N VAL A 171 2.74 2.13 8.67
CA VAL A 171 2.07 0.83 8.69
C VAL A 171 0.59 1.00 9.03
N HIS A 172 -0.27 0.42 8.21
CA HIS A 172 -1.68 0.22 8.53
C HIS A 172 -1.89 -1.27 8.73
N VAL A 173 -2.34 -1.69 9.91
CA VAL A 173 -2.56 -3.10 10.25
C VAL A 173 -3.95 -3.30 10.84
N GLY A 174 -4.65 -4.37 10.46
CA GLY A 174 -5.98 -4.66 10.96
C GLY A 174 -6.54 -5.96 10.40
N LEU A 175 -7.83 -6.20 10.67
CA LEU A 175 -8.53 -7.37 10.17
C LEU A 175 -8.70 -7.27 8.65
N PRO A 176 -8.38 -8.33 7.89
CA PRO A 176 -8.66 -8.39 6.47
C PRO A 176 -10.16 -8.52 6.23
N TYR A 177 -10.63 -7.95 5.14
CA TYR A 177 -11.96 -8.23 4.59
C TYR A 177 -11.87 -8.41 3.08
N THR A 178 -12.80 -9.20 2.53
CA THR A 178 -12.90 -9.39 1.09
C THR A 178 -14.09 -8.58 0.57
N SER A 179 -13.80 -7.67 -0.36
CA SER A 179 -14.84 -7.03 -1.17
C SER A 179 -15.05 -7.82 -2.44
N GLU A 180 -16.30 -8.18 -2.75
CA GLU A 180 -16.64 -8.98 -3.92
C GLU A 180 -17.72 -8.30 -4.76
N ALA A 181 -17.54 -8.35 -6.07
CA ALA A 181 -18.55 -8.00 -7.05
C ALA A 181 -18.73 -9.16 -8.04
N GLN A 182 -19.95 -9.63 -8.17
CA GLN A 182 -20.34 -10.64 -9.16
C GLN A 182 -21.23 -10.02 -10.23
N SER A 183 -20.89 -10.25 -11.50
CA SER A 183 -21.75 -9.81 -12.60
C SER A 183 -23.07 -10.54 -12.60
N LEU A 184 -24.07 -9.99 -13.28
CA LEU A 184 -25.25 -10.75 -13.68
C LEU A 184 -24.89 -11.79 -14.74
N ARG A 185 -25.81 -12.73 -14.98
CA ARG A 185 -25.70 -13.69 -16.10
C ARG A 185 -25.62 -12.92 -17.41
N ILE A 186 -24.63 -13.24 -18.21
CA ILE A 186 -24.42 -12.54 -19.48
C ILE A 186 -25.48 -12.96 -20.48
N ASP A 187 -26.11 -11.94 -21.11
CA ASP A 187 -27.04 -12.10 -22.22
C ASP A 187 -26.64 -11.16 -23.36
N ASN A 188 -27.03 -11.45 -24.58
CA ASN A 188 -26.68 -10.67 -25.77
C ASN A 188 -27.52 -9.40 -25.96
N GLY A 189 -28.59 -9.24 -25.16
CA GLY A 189 -29.44 -8.05 -25.19
C GLY A 189 -30.26 -7.86 -26.47
N ASN A 190 -30.29 -8.79 -27.41
CA ASN A 190 -31.08 -8.73 -28.62
C ASN A 190 -32.57 -9.03 -28.31
N ILE A 191 -33.47 -8.25 -28.88
CA ILE A 191 -34.91 -8.50 -28.74
C ILE A 191 -35.27 -9.77 -29.51
N GLY A 192 -35.77 -10.76 -28.76
CA GLY A 192 -36.26 -12.02 -29.34
C GLY A 192 -35.25 -13.16 -29.43
N ASP A 193 -33.96 -12.93 -29.09
CA ASP A 193 -32.94 -13.97 -29.04
C ASP A 193 -32.13 -13.83 -27.73
N THR A 194 -32.26 -14.81 -26.85
CA THR A 194 -31.50 -14.87 -25.60
C THR A 194 -30.47 -15.97 -25.64
N ILE A 195 -29.30 -15.72 -25.05
CA ILE A 195 -28.28 -16.73 -24.82
C ILE A 195 -28.33 -17.33 -23.41
N GLN A 196 -29.33 -16.97 -22.62
CA GLN A 196 -29.55 -17.59 -21.30
C GLN A 196 -29.92 -19.08 -21.46
N GLY A 197 -29.36 -19.90 -20.60
CA GLY A 197 -29.52 -21.35 -20.68
C GLY A 197 -28.63 -22.08 -21.71
N ARG A 198 -27.96 -21.33 -22.62
CA ARG A 198 -26.98 -21.89 -23.54
C ARG A 198 -25.61 -21.96 -22.87
N ASP A 199 -24.80 -22.91 -23.30
CA ASP A 199 -23.42 -22.99 -22.83
C ASP A 199 -22.62 -21.78 -23.32
N LYS A 200 -21.92 -21.12 -22.40
CA LYS A 200 -21.10 -19.93 -22.63
C LYS A 200 -19.70 -20.17 -22.14
N LYS A 201 -18.75 -19.51 -22.78
CA LYS A 201 -17.34 -19.48 -22.37
C LYS A 201 -16.84 -18.06 -22.46
N ILE A 202 -16.37 -17.52 -21.35
CA ILE A 202 -15.67 -16.24 -21.33
C ILE A 202 -14.19 -16.55 -21.55
N SER A 203 -13.67 -16.21 -22.72
CA SER A 203 -12.28 -16.48 -23.11
C SER A 203 -11.34 -15.40 -22.59
N ARG A 204 -11.80 -14.16 -22.64
CA ARG A 204 -11.05 -12.97 -22.23
C ARG A 204 -11.97 -12.02 -21.45
N LEU A 205 -11.38 -11.32 -20.50
CA LEU A 205 -12.04 -10.26 -19.76
C LEU A 205 -11.15 -9.02 -19.82
N SER A 206 -11.70 -7.90 -20.26
CA SER A 206 -11.08 -6.59 -20.09
C SER A 206 -11.78 -5.87 -18.93
N MET A 207 -11.00 -5.44 -17.96
CA MET A 207 -11.47 -4.69 -16.79
C MET A 207 -10.95 -3.27 -16.87
N ARG A 208 -11.84 -2.30 -16.68
CA ARG A 208 -11.47 -0.89 -16.63
C ARG A 208 -11.37 -0.44 -15.20
N PHE A 209 -10.20 0.08 -14.83
CA PHE A 209 -9.88 0.54 -13.48
C PHE A 209 -9.54 2.02 -13.45
N GLU A 210 -9.73 2.61 -12.25
CA GLU A 210 -9.23 3.94 -11.90
C GLU A 210 -8.56 3.86 -10.53
N THR A 211 -7.31 4.31 -10.43
CA THR A 211 -6.55 4.38 -9.17
C THR A 211 -6.66 3.08 -8.36
N THR A 212 -6.28 1.97 -8.97
CA THR A 212 -6.47 0.61 -8.45
C THR A 212 -5.15 -0.13 -8.35
N LEU A 213 -5.03 -0.99 -7.35
CA LEU A 213 -3.96 -1.96 -7.23
C LEU A 213 -4.47 -3.24 -6.54
N GLY A 214 -3.82 -4.39 -6.86
CA GLY A 214 -4.25 -5.69 -6.35
C GLY A 214 -5.51 -6.19 -7.04
N GLY A 215 -6.14 -7.21 -6.45
CA GLY A 215 -7.40 -7.79 -6.90
C GLY A 215 -7.28 -9.15 -7.55
N TRP A 216 -8.39 -9.85 -7.54
CA TRP A 216 -8.57 -11.18 -8.13
C TRP A 216 -9.79 -11.18 -9.06
N TYR A 217 -9.78 -12.06 -10.02
CA TYR A 217 -10.88 -12.28 -10.94
C TYR A 217 -11.06 -13.78 -11.22
N GLY A 218 -12.25 -14.19 -11.51
CA GLY A 218 -12.55 -15.60 -11.85
C GLY A 218 -13.97 -15.81 -12.32
N PRO A 219 -14.26 -17.02 -12.83
CA PRO A 219 -15.62 -17.45 -13.17
C PRO A 219 -16.45 -17.86 -11.94
N ASP A 220 -15.77 -18.23 -10.86
CA ASP A 220 -16.34 -18.68 -9.59
C ASP A 220 -15.31 -18.51 -8.46
N ALA A 221 -15.74 -18.73 -7.22
CA ALA A 221 -14.91 -18.53 -6.03
C ALA A 221 -13.71 -19.48 -5.93
N ASP A 222 -13.80 -20.67 -6.56
CA ASP A 222 -12.76 -21.71 -6.51
C ASP A 222 -11.68 -21.51 -7.58
N HIS A 223 -11.96 -20.72 -8.61
CA HIS A 223 -11.09 -20.51 -9.76
C HIS A 223 -10.65 -19.04 -9.89
N MET A 224 -10.37 -18.40 -8.74
CA MET A 224 -9.89 -17.03 -8.70
C MET A 224 -8.40 -16.94 -9.04
N ARG A 225 -8.04 -15.90 -9.81
CA ARG A 225 -6.65 -15.57 -10.20
C ARG A 225 -6.34 -14.14 -9.83
N GLU A 226 -5.14 -13.91 -9.34
CA GLU A 226 -4.65 -12.57 -9.05
C GLU A 226 -4.42 -11.76 -10.34
N ILE A 227 -4.80 -10.49 -10.32
CA ILE A 227 -4.58 -9.56 -11.44
C ILE A 227 -3.09 -9.15 -11.43
N LYS A 228 -2.37 -9.49 -12.50
CA LYS A 228 -0.96 -9.12 -12.65
C LYS A 228 -0.86 -7.85 -13.49
N TYR A 229 -0.43 -6.76 -12.90
CA TYR A 229 -0.35 -5.46 -13.57
C TYR A 229 0.96 -5.26 -14.31
N GLY A 230 1.91 -6.03 -14.39
CA GLY A 230 3.14 -5.85 -15.16
C GLY A 230 3.79 -4.48 -14.92
N LEU A 231 3.85 -4.08 -13.66
CA LEU A 231 4.34 -2.76 -13.28
C LEU A 231 5.85 -2.67 -13.48
N SER A 232 6.30 -1.56 -14.04
CA SER A 232 7.71 -1.20 -14.19
C SER A 232 8.23 -0.40 -12.99
N SER A 233 7.73 -0.69 -11.77
CA SER A 233 8.21 -0.01 -10.57
C SER A 233 9.70 -0.26 -10.37
N GLN A 234 10.41 0.77 -9.95
CA GLN A 234 11.81 0.63 -9.55
C GLN A 234 11.91 -0.30 -8.33
N TYR A 235 12.97 -1.10 -8.27
CA TYR A 235 13.21 -1.97 -7.12
C TYR A 235 13.27 -1.16 -5.82
N GLY A 236 12.51 -1.60 -4.81
CA GLY A 236 12.45 -0.92 -3.51
C GLY A 236 11.45 0.26 -3.44
N GLN A 237 10.70 0.54 -4.52
CA GLN A 237 9.61 1.52 -4.50
C GLN A 237 8.26 0.82 -4.45
N PRO A 238 7.26 1.39 -3.73
CA PRO A 238 5.91 0.86 -3.73
C PRO A 238 5.34 0.82 -5.16
N PRO A 239 4.44 -0.14 -5.45
CA PRO A 239 3.79 -0.19 -6.76
C PRO A 239 2.99 1.08 -7.05
N GLU A 240 2.94 1.49 -8.30
CA GLU A 240 2.14 2.64 -8.74
C GLU A 240 0.67 2.25 -8.98
N TRP A 241 -0.21 3.24 -8.87
CA TRP A 241 -1.61 3.09 -9.24
C TRP A 241 -1.80 2.73 -10.70
N VAL A 242 -2.79 1.89 -10.97
CA VAL A 242 -3.20 1.54 -12.33
C VAL A 242 -4.53 2.21 -12.65
N THR A 243 -4.53 2.98 -13.72
CA THR A 243 -5.73 3.55 -14.36
C THR A 243 -5.75 3.12 -15.82
N GLY A 244 -6.90 2.63 -16.30
CA GLY A 244 -7.06 2.17 -17.67
C GLY A 244 -7.56 0.73 -17.78
N ASP A 245 -7.44 0.17 -18.98
CA ASP A 245 -7.96 -1.16 -19.30
C ASP A 245 -6.93 -2.25 -19.06
N LYS A 246 -7.31 -3.27 -18.31
CA LYS A 246 -6.51 -4.48 -18.08
C LYS A 246 -7.19 -5.70 -18.70
N GLY A 247 -6.59 -6.25 -19.73
CA GLY A 247 -7.02 -7.51 -20.34
C GLY A 247 -6.43 -8.72 -19.62
N VAL A 248 -7.27 -9.71 -19.32
CA VAL A 248 -6.88 -10.97 -18.71
C VAL A 248 -7.54 -12.15 -19.43
N THR A 249 -6.92 -13.32 -19.33
CA THR A 249 -7.50 -14.55 -19.87
C THR A 249 -8.29 -15.26 -18.78
N MET A 250 -9.54 -15.56 -19.07
CA MET A 250 -10.41 -16.35 -18.19
C MET A 250 -10.14 -17.85 -18.31
N SER A 251 -10.61 -18.62 -17.33
CA SER A 251 -10.53 -20.09 -17.38
C SER A 251 -11.40 -20.63 -18.53
N PRO A 252 -10.94 -21.64 -19.28
CA PRO A 252 -11.59 -22.07 -20.52
C PRO A 252 -12.78 -23.02 -20.33
N SER A 253 -13.44 -23.05 -19.20
CA SER A 253 -14.62 -23.90 -18.98
C SER A 253 -15.89 -23.34 -19.58
N TRP A 254 -16.72 -24.19 -20.15
CA TRP A 254 -18.06 -23.88 -20.60
C TRP A 254 -19.03 -23.99 -19.41
N ASN A 255 -19.91 -23.02 -19.25
CA ASN A 255 -20.99 -23.04 -18.27
C ASN A 255 -22.22 -22.32 -18.79
N LYS A 256 -23.36 -22.51 -18.13
CA LYS A 256 -24.64 -21.88 -18.50
C LYS A 256 -24.84 -20.51 -17.87
N ASP A 257 -24.06 -20.18 -16.85
CA ASP A 257 -24.24 -18.98 -16.06
C ASP A 257 -23.51 -17.77 -16.65
N GLY A 258 -22.25 -17.93 -17.03
CA GLY A 258 -21.46 -16.83 -17.63
C GLY A 258 -21.22 -15.70 -16.65
N TYR A 259 -20.88 -15.99 -15.40
CA TYR A 259 -20.51 -14.97 -14.42
C TYR A 259 -19.06 -14.53 -14.55
N VAL A 260 -18.83 -13.34 -14.07
CA VAL A 260 -17.50 -12.83 -13.71
C VAL A 260 -17.54 -12.37 -12.26
N ILE A 261 -16.62 -12.87 -11.47
CA ILE A 261 -16.40 -12.44 -10.09
C ILE A 261 -15.10 -11.66 -10.05
N VAL A 262 -15.12 -10.51 -9.37
CA VAL A 262 -13.94 -9.70 -9.07
C VAL A 262 -13.90 -9.48 -7.55
N GLN A 263 -12.74 -9.69 -6.96
CA GLN A 263 -12.54 -9.55 -5.52
C GLN A 263 -11.34 -8.66 -5.23
N GLN A 264 -11.42 -7.90 -4.14
CA GLN A 264 -10.28 -7.31 -3.47
C GLN A 264 -10.11 -7.96 -2.10
N ARG A 265 -8.95 -8.54 -1.85
CA ARG A 265 -8.59 -9.23 -0.61
C ARG A 265 -7.47 -8.54 0.15
N ASP A 266 -6.77 -7.63 -0.53
CA ASP A 266 -5.67 -6.86 0.05
C ASP A 266 -6.17 -5.53 0.62
N PRO A 267 -5.44 -4.91 1.55
CA PRO A 267 -5.77 -3.60 2.10
C PRO A 267 -5.47 -2.45 1.11
N LEU A 268 -5.94 -2.63 -0.13
CA LEU A 268 -5.68 -1.73 -1.27
C LEU A 268 -6.99 -1.29 -1.91
N PRO A 269 -7.05 -0.10 -2.51
CA PRO A 269 -8.22 0.37 -3.21
C PRO A 269 -8.43 -0.37 -4.52
N MET A 270 -9.71 -0.59 -4.86
CA MET A 270 -10.13 -1.08 -6.17
C MET A 270 -11.34 -0.30 -6.64
N ASN A 271 -11.17 0.50 -7.69
CA ASN A 271 -12.23 1.20 -8.38
C ASN A 271 -12.43 0.55 -9.75
N LEU A 272 -13.40 -0.36 -9.83
CA LEU A 272 -13.75 -1.07 -11.05
C LEU A 272 -14.87 -0.28 -11.77
N LEU A 273 -14.56 0.24 -12.96
CA LEU A 273 -15.47 1.05 -13.75
C LEU A 273 -16.30 0.21 -14.74
N ALA A 274 -15.68 -0.84 -15.32
CA ALA A 274 -16.35 -1.70 -16.28
C ALA A 274 -15.76 -3.11 -16.32
N LEU A 275 -16.63 -4.10 -16.61
CA LEU A 275 -16.28 -5.45 -17.00
C LEU A 275 -16.70 -5.65 -18.46
N ILE A 276 -15.75 -6.02 -19.32
CA ILE A 276 -15.95 -6.19 -20.76
C ILE A 276 -15.52 -7.61 -21.12
N PRO A 277 -16.44 -8.60 -21.02
CA PRO A 277 -16.16 -9.99 -21.33
C PRO A 277 -16.21 -10.26 -22.83
N ASP A 278 -15.33 -11.11 -23.31
CA ASP A 278 -15.36 -11.71 -24.64
C ASP A 278 -16.00 -13.11 -24.51
N VAL A 279 -17.23 -13.23 -25.01
CA VAL A 279 -18.10 -14.38 -24.76
C VAL A 279 -18.27 -15.21 -26.03
N LEU A 280 -17.93 -16.48 -25.93
CA LEU A 280 -18.26 -17.48 -26.93
C LEU A 280 -19.55 -18.21 -26.50
N VAL A 281 -20.49 -18.40 -27.41
CA VAL A 281 -21.76 -19.10 -27.16
C VAL A 281 -21.72 -20.44 -27.89
N GLY A 282 -21.98 -21.54 -27.18
CA GLY A 282 -22.12 -22.87 -27.76
C GLY A 282 -23.35 -22.97 -28.64
N GLY A 283 -23.26 -23.77 -29.70
CA GLY A 283 -24.41 -24.13 -30.52
C GLY A 283 -25.43 -24.97 -29.72
N ASN A 284 -26.66 -25.00 -30.19
CA ASN A 284 -27.71 -25.88 -29.70
C ASN A 284 -27.36 -27.32 -30.01
#